data_09d028dbb58d5d7d53430c7b5447839e
#
_entry.id   09d028dbb58d5d7d53430c7b5447839e
#
_cell.length_a   1.000
_cell.length_b   1.000
_cell.length_c   1.000
_cell.angle_alpha   90.00
_cell.angle_beta   90.00
_cell.angle_gamma   90.00
#
_symmetry.space_group_name_H-M   'P 1'
#
loop_
_entity.id
_entity.type
_entity.pdbx_description
1 polymer ?
#
loop_
_entity_poly.entity_id
_entity_poly.type
_entity_poly.pdbx_seq_one_letter_code
_entity_poly.pdbx_strand_id
1 'polypeptide(L)'
;SFENGDNNRTVINYVSFMVSTLRIFAKVQYNNISEYKKTLAKYQSGDNNTYLEIVNLYEKARYSNKETDVNEVNKVKAYVNNVRFNMYAGLKPVQKFRWKFVSKYGSFTNRR
;
A
#
# COMPACT_ATOMS: atom_id res chain seq x y z
N SER A 1 -10.39 -18.00 -9.23
CA SER A 1 -10.03 -16.77 -9.86
C SER A 1 -8.57 -16.46 -9.57
N PHE A 2 -8.09 -15.50 -10.29
CA PHE A 2 -6.77 -14.98 -10.11
C PHE A 2 -6.48 -14.63 -8.65
N GLU A 3 -7.43 -14.00 -7.98
CA GLU A 3 -7.23 -13.63 -6.59
C GLU A 3 -7.20 -14.83 -5.65
N ASN A 4 -7.94 -15.87 -5.99
CA ASN A 4 -8.00 -17.04 -5.14
C ASN A 4 -6.70 -17.80 -5.11
N GLY A 5 -5.94 -17.74 -6.18
CA GLY A 5 -4.69 -18.48 -6.25
C GLY A 5 -3.49 -17.67 -5.87
N ASP A 6 -3.68 -16.42 -5.46
CA ASP A 6 -2.54 -15.53 -5.41
C ASP A 6 -2.68 -14.43 -4.37
N ASN A 7 -2.96 -14.86 -3.14
CA ASN A 7 -3.08 -13.92 -2.03
C ASN A 7 -1.77 -13.19 -1.77
N ASN A 8 -0.64 -13.87 -1.93
CA ASN A 8 0.65 -13.24 -1.73
C ASN A 8 0.88 -12.13 -2.75
N ARG A 9 0.51 -12.38 -3.99
CA ARG A 9 0.65 -11.35 -5.02
C ARG A 9 -0.26 -10.15 -4.74
N THR A 10 -1.45 -10.41 -4.24
CA THR A 10 -2.36 -9.32 -3.88
C THR A 10 -1.76 -8.44 -2.81
N VAL A 11 -1.17 -9.03 -1.77
CA VAL A 11 -0.48 -8.27 -0.72
C VAL A 11 0.64 -7.44 -1.31
N ILE A 12 1.48 -8.05 -2.14
CA ILE A 12 2.60 -7.36 -2.75
C ILE A 12 2.11 -6.19 -3.60
N ASN A 13 1.07 -6.40 -4.38
CA ASN A 13 0.55 -5.36 -5.26
C ASN A 13 -0.03 -4.18 -4.49
N TYR A 14 -0.78 -4.45 -3.42
CA TYR A 14 -1.36 -3.38 -2.62
C TYR A 14 -0.28 -2.55 -1.94
N VAL A 15 0.70 -3.20 -1.34
CA VAL A 15 1.78 -2.47 -0.68
C VAL A 15 2.63 -1.70 -1.69
N SER A 16 2.92 -2.31 -2.84
CA SER A 16 3.68 -1.64 -3.89
C SER A 16 2.96 -0.42 -4.42
N PHE A 17 1.64 -0.51 -4.55
CA PHE A 17 0.84 0.62 -5.01
C PHE A 17 0.86 1.75 -3.97
N MET A 18 0.75 1.41 -2.70
CA MET A 18 0.87 2.39 -1.63
C MET A 18 2.22 3.10 -1.67
N VAL A 19 3.30 2.34 -1.82
CA VAL A 19 4.64 2.91 -1.88
C VAL A 19 4.79 3.83 -3.09
N SER A 20 4.23 3.42 -4.23
CA SER A 20 4.26 4.27 -5.43
C SER A 20 3.52 5.59 -5.19
N THR A 21 2.40 5.53 -4.48
CA THR A 21 1.64 6.73 -4.15
C THR A 21 2.46 7.66 -3.25
N LEU A 22 3.15 7.09 -2.26
CA LEU A 22 4.02 7.88 -1.39
C LEU A 22 5.13 8.54 -2.18
N ARG A 23 5.71 7.81 -3.13
CA ARG A 23 6.78 8.35 -3.94
C ARG A 23 6.33 9.54 -4.76
N ILE A 24 5.14 9.47 -5.33
CA ILE A 24 4.63 10.53 -6.19
C ILE A 24 4.15 11.73 -5.38
N PHE A 25 3.38 11.51 -4.34
CA PHE A 25 2.68 12.59 -3.64
C PHE A 25 3.37 13.05 -2.35
N ALA A 26 4.10 12.19 -1.68
CA ALA A 26 4.89 12.57 -0.51
C ALA A 26 6.37 12.77 -0.86
N LYS A 27 6.75 12.42 -2.07
CA LYS A 27 8.10 12.63 -2.61
C LYS A 27 9.18 11.96 -1.78
N VAL A 28 8.91 10.77 -1.31
CA VAL A 28 9.86 9.96 -0.56
C VAL A 28 10.16 8.68 -1.30
N GLN A 29 11.40 8.24 -1.22
CA GLN A 29 11.81 7.00 -1.87
C GLN A 29 12.89 6.36 -1.02
N TYR A 30 12.63 5.14 -0.57
CA TYR A 30 13.55 4.37 0.24
C TYR A 30 13.72 2.98 -0.35
N ASN A 31 14.79 2.30 0.07
CA ASN A 31 15.10 0.98 -0.45
C ASN A 31 14.24 -0.12 0.16
N ASN A 32 13.86 0.03 1.41
CA ASN A 32 13.09 -0.99 2.14
C ASN A 32 11.78 -0.45 2.63
N ILE A 33 10.77 -1.34 2.65
CA ILE A 33 9.44 -0.95 3.14
C ILE A 33 9.49 -0.43 4.58
N SER A 34 10.37 -0.98 5.40
CA SER A 34 10.47 -0.56 6.79
C SER A 34 10.94 0.87 6.96
N GLU A 35 11.60 1.43 5.96
CA GLU A 35 12.10 2.80 6.03
C GLU A 35 11.00 3.84 5.83
N TYR A 36 9.81 3.41 5.40
CA TYR A 36 8.69 4.33 5.22
C TYR A 36 7.92 4.61 6.50
N LYS A 37 8.39 4.10 7.63
CA LYS A 37 7.67 4.19 8.90
C LYS A 37 7.25 5.62 9.26
N LYS A 38 8.17 6.56 9.19
CA LYS A 38 7.89 7.95 9.57
C LYS A 38 6.86 8.58 8.64
N THR A 39 7.00 8.32 7.35
CA THR A 39 6.06 8.88 6.38
C THR A 39 4.68 8.29 6.56
N LEU A 40 4.60 6.98 6.74
CA LEU A 40 3.32 6.31 6.92
C LEU A 40 2.63 6.71 8.22
N ALA A 41 3.40 7.04 9.25
CA ALA A 41 2.81 7.47 10.52
C ALA A 41 1.92 8.69 10.38
N LYS A 42 2.17 9.51 9.37
CA LYS A 42 1.36 10.72 9.13
C LYS A 42 -0.01 10.39 8.56
N TYR A 43 -0.15 9.24 7.93
CA TYR A 43 -1.36 8.92 7.18
C TYR A 43 -2.14 7.74 7.73
N GLN A 44 -1.54 6.91 8.54
CA GLN A 44 -2.24 5.76 9.09
C GLN A 44 -3.07 6.15 10.31
N SER A 45 -4.17 5.45 10.51
CA SER A 45 -5.03 5.68 11.67
C SER A 45 -4.69 4.75 12.83
N GLY A 46 -3.93 3.69 12.59
CA GLY A 46 -3.58 2.75 13.62
C GLY A 46 -2.32 3.13 14.36
N ASP A 47 -1.88 2.26 15.25
CA ASP A 47 -0.64 2.47 15.98
C ASP A 47 0.55 1.87 15.23
N ASN A 48 1.73 1.95 15.86
CA ASN A 48 2.96 1.42 15.26
C ASN A 48 2.91 -0.08 15.06
N ASN A 49 2.14 -0.79 15.87
CA ASN A 49 2.02 -2.23 15.73
C ASN A 49 1.31 -2.61 14.44
N THR A 50 0.33 -1.80 14.02
CA THR A 50 -0.34 -2.04 12.75
C THR A 50 0.65 -1.95 11.59
N TYR A 51 1.49 -0.93 11.60
CA TYR A 51 2.51 -0.80 10.56
C TYR A 51 3.44 -2.01 10.52
N LEU A 52 3.91 -2.44 11.70
CA LEU A 52 4.80 -3.58 11.77
C LEU A 52 4.14 -4.85 11.25
N GLU A 53 2.87 -5.02 11.56
CA GLU A 53 2.13 -6.17 11.06
C GLU A 53 2.07 -6.17 9.53
N ILE A 54 1.82 -5.01 8.93
CA ILE A 54 1.76 -4.90 7.48
C ILE A 54 3.12 -5.18 6.85
N VAL A 55 4.19 -4.67 7.45
CA VAL A 55 5.54 -4.96 6.97
C VAL A 55 5.82 -6.45 7.01
N ASN A 56 5.45 -7.10 8.11
CA ASN A 56 5.67 -8.54 8.25
C ASN A 56 4.88 -9.34 7.22
N LEU A 57 3.65 -8.94 6.96
CA LEU A 57 2.83 -9.62 5.96
C LEU A 57 3.40 -9.44 4.55
N TYR A 58 3.91 -8.25 4.27
CA TYR A 58 4.54 -7.98 3.00
C TYR A 58 5.80 -8.81 2.81
N GLU A 59 6.65 -8.87 3.84
CA GLU A 59 7.88 -9.65 3.77
C GLU A 59 7.58 -11.13 3.62
N LYS A 60 6.58 -11.61 4.36
CA LYS A 60 6.16 -13.00 4.24
C LYS A 60 5.68 -13.32 2.83
N ALA A 61 4.90 -12.41 2.25
CA ALA A 61 4.37 -12.62 0.91
C ALA A 61 5.48 -12.67 -0.14
N ARG A 62 6.55 -11.91 0.07
CA ARG A 62 7.64 -11.83 -0.90
C ARG A 62 8.64 -12.96 -0.76
N TYR A 63 8.95 -13.37 0.45
CA TYR A 63 10.10 -14.22 0.70
C TYR A 63 9.79 -15.57 1.33
N SER A 64 8.56 -15.78 1.76
CA SER A 64 8.18 -17.01 2.40
C SER A 64 7.42 -17.91 1.43
N ASN A 65 7.50 -19.21 1.64
CA ASN A 65 6.70 -20.16 0.86
C ASN A 65 5.29 -20.30 1.41
N LYS A 66 5.02 -19.66 2.54
CA LYS A 66 3.69 -19.72 3.15
C LYS A 66 2.73 -18.81 2.43
N GLU A 67 1.49 -19.27 2.31
CA GLU A 67 0.46 -18.51 1.66
C GLU A 67 -0.20 -17.57 2.65
N THR A 68 -0.55 -16.38 2.18
CA THR A 68 -1.29 -15.41 2.97
C THR A 68 -2.76 -15.80 2.99
N ASP A 69 -3.39 -15.78 4.15
CA ASP A 69 -4.81 -16.11 4.20
C ASP A 69 -5.67 -14.87 3.90
N VAL A 70 -6.97 -15.11 3.74
CA VAL A 70 -7.87 -14.04 3.31
C VAL A 70 -7.99 -12.94 4.36
N ASN A 71 -7.88 -13.28 5.64
CA ASN A 71 -7.95 -12.27 6.70
C ASN A 71 -6.73 -11.37 6.67
N GLU A 72 -5.57 -11.93 6.39
CA GLU A 72 -4.34 -11.16 6.26
C GLU A 72 -4.40 -10.24 5.05
N VAL A 73 -4.92 -10.75 3.94
CA VAL A 73 -5.11 -9.93 2.74
C VAL A 73 -6.02 -8.74 3.06
N ASN A 74 -7.11 -8.99 3.77
CA ASN A 74 -8.05 -7.94 4.12
C ASN A 74 -7.43 -6.89 5.03
N LYS A 75 -6.56 -7.29 5.93
CA LYS A 75 -5.83 -6.33 6.78
C LYS A 75 -4.96 -5.41 5.93
N VAL A 76 -4.25 -5.98 4.99
CA VAL A 76 -3.39 -5.19 4.11
C VAL A 76 -4.22 -4.23 3.27
N LYS A 77 -5.31 -4.71 2.69
CA LYS A 77 -6.21 -3.87 1.89
C LYS A 77 -6.73 -2.69 2.71
N ALA A 78 -7.20 -2.98 3.92
CA ALA A 78 -7.74 -1.94 4.79
C ALA A 78 -6.69 -0.90 5.15
N TYR A 79 -5.50 -1.35 5.47
CA TYR A 79 -4.41 -0.46 5.82
C TYR A 79 -4.04 0.45 4.63
N VAL A 80 -3.84 -0.14 3.47
CA VAL A 80 -3.45 0.61 2.28
C VAL A 80 -4.53 1.62 1.90
N ASN A 81 -5.79 1.18 1.93
CA ASN A 81 -6.90 2.08 1.60
C ASN A 81 -7.00 3.23 2.58
N ASN A 82 -6.77 2.97 3.86
CA ASN A 82 -6.80 4.02 4.88
C ASN A 82 -5.69 5.05 4.65
N VAL A 83 -4.48 4.57 4.40
CA VAL A 83 -3.34 5.46 4.14
C VAL A 83 -3.63 6.32 2.91
N ARG A 84 -4.11 5.70 1.85
CA ARG A 84 -4.39 6.42 0.60
C ARG A 84 -5.52 7.43 0.78
N PHE A 85 -6.55 7.07 1.52
CA PHE A 85 -7.64 7.98 1.80
C PHE A 85 -7.14 9.22 2.54
N ASN A 86 -6.32 9.01 3.57
CA ASN A 86 -5.79 10.12 4.37
C ASN A 86 -4.83 10.99 3.57
N MET A 87 -4.04 10.38 2.69
CA MET A 87 -3.17 11.15 1.81
C MET A 87 -3.98 12.04 0.88
N TYR A 88 -5.02 11.48 0.26
CA TYR A 88 -5.86 12.23 -0.66
C TYR A 88 -6.52 13.42 0.04
N ALA A 89 -7.03 13.18 1.24
CA ALA A 89 -7.73 14.21 2.00
C ALA A 89 -6.84 15.42 2.30
N GLY A 90 -5.54 15.20 2.42
CA GLY A 90 -4.60 16.28 2.70
C GLY A 90 -4.03 16.98 1.49
N LEU A 91 -4.41 16.57 0.28
CA LEU A 91 -3.85 17.16 -0.94
C LEU A 91 -4.53 18.48 -1.29
N LYS A 92 -3.77 19.35 -1.98
CA LYS A 92 -4.32 20.57 -2.55
C LYS A 92 -5.15 20.24 -3.79
N PRO A 93 -6.05 21.14 -4.21
CA PRO A 93 -6.95 20.84 -5.35
C PRO A 93 -6.23 20.39 -6.61
N VAL A 94 -5.12 21.01 -6.94
CA VAL A 94 -4.39 20.63 -8.16
C VAL A 94 -3.80 19.24 -8.02
N GLN A 95 -3.38 18.87 -6.82
CA GLN A 95 -2.84 17.55 -6.55
C GLN A 95 -3.95 16.49 -6.52
N LYS A 96 -5.14 16.87 -6.07
CA LYS A 96 -6.29 15.96 -6.09
C LYS A 96 -6.66 15.61 -7.53
N PHE A 97 -6.59 16.57 -8.40
CA PHE A 97 -6.83 16.34 -9.83
C PHE A 97 -5.80 15.34 -10.36
N ARG A 98 -4.54 15.58 -10.07
CA ARG A 98 -3.46 14.70 -10.50
C ARG A 98 -3.63 13.30 -9.91
N TRP A 99 -4.08 13.20 -8.67
CA TRP A 99 -4.32 11.93 -8.02
C TRP A 99 -5.35 11.10 -8.80
N LYS A 100 -6.45 11.72 -9.21
CA LYS A 100 -7.47 11.00 -9.95
C LYS A 100 -6.91 10.42 -11.24
N PHE A 101 -6.09 11.20 -11.90
CA PHE A 101 -5.46 10.76 -13.13
C PHE A 101 -4.52 9.58 -12.88
N VAL A 102 -3.65 9.71 -11.89
CA VAL A 102 -2.67 8.66 -11.56
C VAL A 102 -3.36 7.40 -11.07
N SER A 103 -4.37 7.56 -10.21
CA SER A 103 -5.09 6.39 -9.70
C SER A 103 -5.76 5.60 -10.80
N LYS A 104 -6.33 6.30 -11.75
CA LYS A 104 -7.02 5.66 -12.85
C LYS A 104 -6.05 4.87 -13.74
N TYR A 105 -4.96 5.49 -14.12
CA TYR A 105 -4.01 4.86 -15.04
C TYR A 105 -2.98 4.01 -14.33
N GLY A 106 -2.67 4.34 -13.10
CA GLY A 106 -1.77 3.53 -12.28
C GLY A 106 -2.34 2.16 -11.98
N SER A 107 -3.62 2.10 -11.64
CA SER A 107 -4.30 0.83 -11.42
C SER A 107 -4.28 -0.02 -12.67
N PHE A 108 -4.45 0.62 -13.78
CA PHE A 108 -4.43 -0.02 -15.07
C PHE A 108 -3.07 -0.67 -15.31
N THR A 109 -2.03 0.09 -15.04
CA THR A 109 -0.67 -0.39 -15.19
C THR A 109 -0.38 -1.56 -14.26
N ASN A 110 -0.86 -1.49 -13.04
CA ASN A 110 -0.60 -2.52 -12.06
C ASN A 110 -1.23 -3.85 -12.39
N ARG A 111 -2.23 -3.86 -13.24
CA ARG A 111 -2.89 -5.10 -13.61
C ARG A 111 -2.18 -5.84 -14.73
N ARG A 112 -1.21 -5.23 -15.28
CA ARG A 112 -0.41 -5.86 -16.31
C ARG A 112 0.82 -6.49 -15.70
#